data_d73141778cdf26666a185917100f794c
#
_entry.id   d73141778cdf26666a185917100f794c
#
_cell.length_a   1.000
_cell.length_b   1.000
_cell.length_c   1.000
_cell.angle_alpha   90.00
_cell.angle_beta   90.00
_cell.angle_gamma   90.00
#
_symmetry.space_group_name_H-M   'P 1'
#
loop_
_entity.id
_entity.type
_entity.pdbx_description
1 polymer ?
#
loop_
_entity_poly.entity_id
_entity_poly.type
_entity_poly.pdbx_seq_one_letter_code
_entity_poly.pdbx_strand_id
1 'polypeptide(L)'
;MVWRDLDFGVDAPGLQPTRAWSVLAQLAARADSLHYANETGDRVGETAPYERLYLVLRLSGWKLDLSLWTAGAPPIVEEHPSRLREGLDLETRLVVLRLKDAWCGDPLYPETISAWEIYDAVLEHGVRTLEELDAYLTALGLPSRGAP
;
A
#
# COMPACT_ATOMS: atom_id res chain seq x y z
N MET A 1 -0.94 9.54 11.16
CA MET A 1 -1.45 9.36 9.78
C MET A 1 -0.94 10.56 9.00
N VAL A 2 -0.16 10.32 7.98
CA VAL A 2 0.43 11.41 7.16
C VAL A 2 -0.64 12.00 6.23
N TRP A 3 -1.53 11.16 5.72
CA TRP A 3 -2.68 11.55 4.89
C TRP A 3 -3.92 10.69 5.20
N ARG A 4 -5.07 11.13 4.69
CA ARG A 4 -6.35 10.43 4.85
C ARG A 4 -6.47 9.31 3.82
N ASP A 5 -5.88 8.16 4.13
CA ASP A 5 -5.82 6.98 3.28
C ASP A 5 -6.20 5.73 4.08
N LEU A 6 -7.02 4.88 3.51
CA LEU A 6 -7.45 3.62 4.09
C LEU A 6 -7.37 2.52 3.04
N ASP A 7 -6.63 1.46 3.37
CA ASP A 7 -6.46 0.27 2.53
C ASP A 7 -7.32 -0.86 3.07
N PHE A 8 -8.09 -1.49 2.19
CA PHE A 8 -8.92 -2.64 2.50
C PHE A 8 -8.59 -3.81 1.57
N GLY A 9 -8.23 -4.94 2.15
CA GLY A 9 -8.17 -6.23 1.47
C GLY A 9 -9.38 -7.09 1.85
N VAL A 10 -10.09 -7.59 0.85
CA VAL A 10 -11.25 -8.48 1.06
C VAL A 10 -11.03 -9.76 0.26
N ASP A 11 -11.02 -10.88 0.97
CA ASP A 11 -11.04 -12.20 0.33
C ASP A 11 -12.43 -12.48 -0.25
N ALA A 12 -12.50 -12.60 -1.57
CA ALA A 12 -13.76 -12.70 -2.31
C ALA A 12 -13.68 -13.74 -3.45
N PRO A 13 -13.31 -14.99 -3.15
CA PRO A 13 -13.08 -15.99 -4.17
C PRO A 13 -14.33 -16.23 -5.03
N GLY A 14 -14.12 -16.20 -6.36
CA GLY A 14 -15.20 -16.37 -7.33
C GLY A 14 -16.13 -15.17 -7.51
N LEU A 15 -15.86 -14.03 -6.88
CA LEU A 15 -16.63 -12.81 -7.09
C LEU A 15 -16.53 -12.36 -8.55
N GLN A 16 -17.69 -12.32 -9.22
CA GLN A 16 -17.75 -11.84 -10.60
C GLN A 16 -17.80 -10.31 -10.65
N PRO A 17 -17.12 -9.67 -11.62
CA PRO A 17 -17.11 -8.21 -11.77
C PRO A 17 -18.50 -7.58 -11.80
N THR A 18 -19.44 -8.21 -12.49
CA THR A 18 -20.84 -7.73 -12.59
C THR A 18 -21.54 -7.65 -11.22
N ARG A 19 -21.25 -8.60 -10.31
CA ARG A 19 -21.79 -8.59 -8.95
C ARG A 19 -21.10 -7.53 -8.09
N ALA A 20 -19.80 -7.39 -8.23
CA ALA A 20 -19.05 -6.31 -7.57
C ALA A 20 -19.64 -4.94 -7.93
N TRP A 21 -19.89 -4.68 -9.23
CA TRP A 21 -20.47 -3.41 -9.71
C TRP A 21 -21.81 -3.09 -9.08
N SER A 22 -22.67 -4.03 -8.77
CA SER A 22 -23.96 -3.76 -8.13
C SER A 22 -23.82 -3.13 -6.72
N VAL A 23 -22.76 -3.53 -5.99
CA VAL A 23 -22.43 -2.94 -4.69
C VAL A 23 -21.70 -1.61 -4.85
N LEU A 24 -20.75 -1.56 -5.79
CA LEU A 24 -19.92 -0.39 -6.04
C LEU A 24 -20.70 0.80 -6.58
N ALA A 25 -21.77 0.57 -7.33
CA ALA A 25 -22.65 1.63 -7.81
C ALA A 25 -23.22 2.49 -6.67
N GLN A 26 -23.47 1.89 -5.50
CA GLN A 26 -23.95 2.63 -4.33
C GLN A 26 -22.86 3.50 -3.71
N LEU A 27 -21.61 3.03 -3.73
CA LEU A 27 -20.45 3.81 -3.27
C LEU A 27 -20.10 4.91 -4.27
N ALA A 28 -20.11 4.58 -5.57
CA ALA A 28 -19.84 5.54 -6.64
C ALA A 28 -20.78 6.76 -6.62
N ALA A 29 -22.04 6.55 -6.26
CA ALA A 29 -23.02 7.64 -6.15
C ALA A 29 -22.67 8.68 -5.05
N ARG A 30 -21.77 8.35 -4.14
CA ARG A 30 -21.32 9.21 -3.03
C ARG A 30 -19.87 9.65 -3.16
N ALA A 31 -19.10 9.04 -4.06
CA ALA A 31 -17.68 9.32 -4.23
C ALA A 31 -17.46 10.57 -5.08
N ASP A 32 -16.46 11.36 -4.72
CA ASP A 32 -15.97 12.49 -5.53
C ASP A 32 -15.31 11.99 -6.82
N SER A 33 -14.64 10.83 -6.73
CA SER A 33 -14.12 10.09 -7.89
C SER A 33 -14.00 8.60 -7.57
N LEU A 34 -14.06 7.77 -8.61
CA LEU A 34 -13.87 6.33 -8.54
C LEU A 34 -12.97 5.89 -9.70
N HIS A 35 -11.90 5.19 -9.38
CA HIS A 35 -11.09 4.45 -10.32
C HIS A 35 -11.31 2.96 -10.11
N TYR A 36 -11.42 2.20 -11.20
CA TYR A 36 -11.58 0.75 -11.17
C TYR A 36 -10.59 0.11 -12.12
N ALA A 37 -9.96 -0.95 -11.66
CA ALA A 37 -9.15 -1.82 -12.49
C ALA A 37 -9.47 -3.29 -12.19
N ASN A 38 -9.49 -4.10 -13.23
CA ASN A 38 -9.46 -5.56 -13.11
C ASN A 38 -8.02 -5.98 -13.35
N GLU A 39 -7.34 -6.36 -12.28
CA GLU A 39 -5.92 -6.63 -12.29
C GLU A 39 -5.66 -8.12 -12.16
N THR A 40 -4.90 -8.64 -13.12
CA THR A 40 -4.31 -9.96 -13.07
C THR A 40 -2.81 -9.82 -13.28
N GLY A 41 -2.00 -10.55 -12.57
CA GLY A 41 -0.56 -10.47 -12.78
C GLY A 41 0.25 -11.33 -11.85
N ASP A 42 1.53 -11.38 -12.18
CA ASP A 42 2.57 -11.93 -11.35
C ASP A 42 3.32 -10.76 -10.72
N ARG A 43 3.36 -10.69 -9.41
CA ARG A 43 4.32 -9.80 -8.75
C ARG A 43 5.67 -10.50 -8.63
N VAL A 44 6.73 -9.74 -8.82
CA VAL A 44 8.08 -10.24 -8.61
C VAL A 44 8.20 -10.79 -7.19
N GLY A 45 8.53 -12.08 -7.07
CA GLY A 45 8.65 -12.77 -5.79
C GLY A 45 7.40 -13.48 -5.27
N GLU A 46 6.25 -13.35 -5.92
CA GLU A 46 5.06 -14.15 -5.60
C GLU A 46 5.06 -15.48 -6.35
N THR A 47 4.63 -16.55 -5.67
CA THR A 47 4.64 -17.92 -6.21
C THR A 47 3.41 -18.24 -7.05
N ALA A 48 2.43 -17.37 -7.09
CA ALA A 48 1.19 -17.55 -7.85
C ALA A 48 0.67 -16.22 -8.41
N PRO A 49 0.06 -16.25 -9.60
CA PRO A 49 -0.62 -15.08 -10.14
C PRO A 49 -1.76 -14.65 -9.20
N TYR A 50 -1.95 -13.35 -9.08
CA TYR A 50 -3.07 -12.81 -8.33
C TYR A 50 -4.15 -12.26 -9.27
N GLU A 51 -5.38 -12.34 -8.80
CA GLU A 51 -6.52 -11.70 -9.45
C GLU A 51 -7.25 -10.83 -8.43
N ARG A 52 -7.40 -9.56 -8.73
CA ARG A 52 -8.20 -8.66 -7.90
C ARG A 52 -8.99 -7.66 -8.70
N LEU A 53 -10.13 -7.28 -8.16
CA LEU A 53 -10.82 -6.06 -8.57
C LEU A 53 -10.30 -4.95 -7.65
N TYR A 54 -9.59 -3.99 -8.23
CA TYR A 54 -8.98 -2.89 -7.50
C TYR A 54 -9.76 -1.61 -7.70
N LEU A 55 -10.06 -0.94 -6.61
CA LEU A 55 -10.82 0.29 -6.61
C LEU A 55 -10.13 1.34 -5.76
N VAL A 56 -10.07 2.55 -6.30
CA VAL A 56 -9.68 3.74 -5.56
C VAL A 56 -10.87 4.68 -5.52
N LEU A 57 -11.40 4.93 -4.34
CA LEU A 57 -12.46 5.90 -4.12
C LEU A 57 -11.90 7.13 -3.41
N ARG A 58 -12.34 8.31 -3.85
CA ARG A 58 -12.15 9.54 -3.08
C ARG A 58 -13.51 10.01 -2.57
N LEU A 59 -13.59 10.22 -1.28
CA LEU A 59 -14.84 10.58 -0.61
C LEU A 59 -14.55 11.54 0.54
N SER A 60 -15.05 12.77 0.45
CA SER A 60 -14.93 13.77 1.52
C SER A 60 -13.49 13.97 2.00
N GLY A 61 -12.54 13.99 1.07
CA GLY A 61 -11.12 14.18 1.33
C GLY A 61 -10.40 12.92 1.85
N TRP A 62 -11.06 11.77 1.89
CA TRP A 62 -10.44 10.46 2.12
C TRP A 62 -10.14 9.75 0.80
N LYS A 63 -9.06 9.02 0.75
CA LYS A 63 -8.76 8.02 -0.27
C LYS A 63 -9.00 6.63 0.35
N LEU A 64 -9.75 5.80 -0.34
CA LEU A 64 -9.99 4.41 0.05
C LEU A 64 -9.51 3.51 -1.08
N ASP A 65 -8.54 2.68 -0.78
CA ASP A 65 -8.04 1.64 -1.67
C ASP A 65 -8.70 0.31 -1.27
N LEU A 66 -9.45 -0.28 -2.19
CA LEU A 66 -10.17 -1.53 -1.97
C LEU A 66 -9.69 -2.59 -2.95
N SER A 67 -9.08 -3.64 -2.43
CA SER A 67 -8.71 -4.84 -3.19
C SER A 67 -9.67 -5.97 -2.87
N LEU A 68 -10.42 -6.43 -3.87
CA LEU A 68 -11.28 -7.63 -3.79
C LEU A 68 -10.54 -8.78 -4.48
N TRP A 69 -10.02 -9.72 -3.72
CA TRP A 69 -9.20 -10.83 -4.20
C TRP A 69 -10.08 -11.97 -4.72
N THR A 70 -10.22 -12.09 -6.03
CA THR A 70 -11.18 -13.01 -6.68
C THR A 70 -10.66 -14.42 -6.83
N ALA A 71 -9.35 -14.61 -6.81
CA ALA A 71 -8.70 -15.93 -6.78
C ALA A 71 -8.27 -16.37 -5.37
N GLY A 72 -8.65 -15.58 -4.34
CA GLY A 72 -8.20 -15.71 -2.97
C GLY A 72 -7.12 -14.65 -2.66
N ALA A 73 -7.14 -14.14 -1.44
CA ALA A 73 -6.16 -13.16 -0.99
C ALA A 73 -4.77 -13.82 -0.87
N PRO A 74 -3.71 -13.22 -1.41
CA PRO A 74 -2.36 -13.71 -1.19
C PRO A 74 -1.98 -13.57 0.29
N PRO A 75 -1.11 -14.45 0.84
CA PRO A 75 -0.74 -14.45 2.26
C PRO A 75 -0.31 -13.08 2.79
N ILE A 76 0.37 -12.29 1.97
CA ILE A 76 0.85 -10.97 2.32
C ILE A 76 -0.26 -10.01 2.79
N VAL A 77 -1.51 -10.21 2.33
CA VAL A 77 -2.67 -9.39 2.73
C VAL A 77 -2.99 -9.53 4.22
N GLU A 78 -2.75 -10.70 4.80
CA GLU A 78 -2.92 -10.96 6.24
C GLU A 78 -1.62 -10.76 7.02
N GLU A 79 -0.49 -11.17 6.47
CA GLU A 79 0.81 -11.11 7.09
C GLU A 79 1.26 -9.67 7.34
N HIS A 80 1.07 -8.79 6.35
CA HIS A 80 1.53 -7.42 6.47
C HIS A 80 0.84 -6.62 7.59
N PRO A 81 -0.49 -6.58 7.70
CA PRO A 81 -1.15 -5.93 8.83
C PRO A 81 -0.77 -6.53 10.18
N SER A 82 -0.54 -7.84 10.25
CA SER A 82 -0.11 -8.52 11.47
C SER A 82 1.30 -8.10 11.87
N ARG A 83 2.24 -8.11 10.93
CA ARG A 83 3.61 -7.62 11.12
C ARG A 83 3.64 -6.15 11.58
N LEU A 84 2.83 -5.29 10.97
CA LEU A 84 2.71 -3.89 11.38
C LEU A 84 2.14 -3.75 12.80
N ARG A 85 1.13 -4.53 13.13
CA ARG A 85 0.52 -4.50 14.47
C ARG A 85 1.49 -4.93 15.57
N GLU A 86 2.32 -5.92 15.28
CA GLU A 86 3.32 -6.46 16.22
C GLU A 86 4.56 -5.57 16.32
N GLY A 87 5.00 -5.00 15.20
CA GLY A 87 6.26 -4.24 15.13
C GLY A 87 6.14 -2.74 15.40
N LEU A 88 4.94 -2.17 15.27
CA LEU A 88 4.73 -0.73 15.42
C LEU A 88 4.31 -0.35 16.86
N ASP A 89 5.25 -0.28 17.77
CA ASP A 89 5.06 0.47 19.00
C ASP A 89 4.98 1.99 18.73
N LEU A 90 4.79 2.79 19.76
CA LEU A 90 4.64 4.24 19.61
C LEU A 90 5.88 4.89 18.99
N GLU A 91 7.07 4.49 19.42
CA GLU A 91 8.33 5.07 18.95
C GLU A 91 8.58 4.71 17.48
N THR A 92 8.50 3.43 17.15
CA THR A 92 8.68 2.91 15.78
C THR A 92 7.65 3.52 14.81
N ARG A 93 6.40 3.66 15.27
CA ARG A 93 5.36 4.31 14.50
C ARG A 93 5.68 5.78 14.18
N LEU A 94 6.23 6.53 15.13
CA LEU A 94 6.63 7.92 14.91
C LEU A 94 7.78 8.02 13.92
N VAL A 95 8.74 7.09 13.97
CA VAL A 95 9.82 7.02 12.97
C VAL A 95 9.24 6.79 11.57
N VAL A 96 8.41 5.77 11.39
CA VAL A 96 7.75 5.50 10.10
C VAL A 96 7.01 6.73 9.58
N LEU A 97 6.23 7.40 10.44
CA LEU A 97 5.47 8.59 10.03
C LEU A 97 6.37 9.73 9.59
N ARG A 98 7.50 9.98 10.27
CA ARG A 98 8.48 11.01 9.88
C ARG A 98 9.14 10.70 8.54
N LEU A 99 9.55 9.46 8.34
CA LEU A 99 10.19 9.03 7.11
C LEU A 99 9.20 9.11 5.93
N LYS A 100 7.96 8.64 6.10
CA LYS A 100 6.91 8.76 5.09
C LYS A 100 6.56 10.21 4.79
N ASP A 101 6.48 11.08 5.80
CA ASP A 101 6.20 12.50 5.61
C ASP A 101 7.28 13.18 4.78
N ALA A 102 8.55 12.85 5.01
CA ALA A 102 9.66 13.37 4.24
C ALA A 102 9.69 12.87 2.78
N TRP A 103 9.17 11.66 2.53
CA TRP A 103 9.13 11.06 1.20
C TRP A 103 7.85 11.41 0.41
N CYS A 104 6.76 11.76 1.07
CA CYS A 104 5.45 11.95 0.40
C CYS A 104 5.43 13.05 -0.66
N GLY A 105 6.40 13.98 -0.65
CA GLY A 105 6.56 15.03 -1.65
C GLY A 105 7.64 14.75 -2.70
N ASP A 106 8.33 13.61 -2.59
CA ASP A 106 9.38 13.25 -3.53
C ASP A 106 8.78 12.59 -4.79
N PRO A 107 9.26 12.96 -6.02
CA PRO A 107 8.75 12.38 -7.27
C PRO A 107 8.91 10.85 -7.37
N LEU A 108 9.84 10.27 -6.62
CA LEU A 108 10.08 8.82 -6.58
C LEU A 108 9.03 8.06 -5.74
N TYR A 109 8.25 8.77 -4.93
CA TYR A 109 7.24 8.17 -4.06
C TYR A 109 5.83 8.36 -4.66
N PRO A 110 4.96 7.36 -4.67
CA PRO A 110 5.16 5.99 -4.19
C PRO A 110 5.61 4.98 -5.27
N GLU A 111 5.90 5.43 -6.49
CA GLU A 111 6.06 4.55 -7.66
C GLU A 111 7.39 3.77 -7.65
N THR A 112 8.48 4.42 -7.27
CA THR A 112 9.81 3.81 -7.22
C THR A 112 10.17 3.36 -5.81
N ILE A 113 9.90 4.22 -4.83
CA ILE A 113 10.04 3.92 -3.40
C ILE A 113 8.63 3.94 -2.80
N SER A 114 8.18 2.83 -2.31
CA SER A 114 6.85 2.69 -1.72
C SER A 114 6.90 2.71 -0.19
N ALA A 115 5.74 2.64 0.43
CA ALA A 115 5.65 2.48 1.88
C ALA A 115 6.32 1.18 2.38
N TRP A 116 6.45 0.16 1.52
CA TRP A 116 7.05 -1.13 1.86
C TRP A 116 8.52 -0.99 2.23
N GLU A 117 9.30 -0.29 1.41
CA GLU A 117 10.72 -0.08 1.67
C GLU A 117 10.92 0.65 2.99
N ILE A 118 10.04 1.63 3.31
CA ILE A 118 10.12 2.36 4.57
C ILE A 118 9.76 1.49 5.76
N TYR A 119 8.70 0.67 5.67
CA TYR A 119 8.34 -0.26 6.73
C TYR A 119 9.43 -1.31 6.95
N ASP A 120 9.97 -1.86 5.89
CA ASP A 120 11.02 -2.87 5.96
C ASP A 120 12.30 -2.31 6.59
N ALA A 121 12.74 -1.13 6.14
CA ALA A 121 13.89 -0.43 6.70
C ALA A 121 13.75 -0.22 8.22
N VAL A 122 12.58 0.20 8.67
CA VAL A 122 12.35 0.53 10.08
C VAL A 122 12.17 -0.73 10.94
N LEU A 123 11.37 -1.70 10.47
CA LEU A 123 10.98 -2.86 11.25
C LEU A 123 12.07 -3.95 11.30
N GLU A 124 12.74 -4.20 10.16
CA GLU A 124 13.71 -5.29 10.04
C GLU A 124 15.16 -4.81 10.16
N HIS A 125 15.44 -3.57 9.73
CA HIS A 125 16.79 -3.04 9.70
C HIS A 125 17.07 -1.95 10.72
N GLY A 126 16.08 -1.58 11.54
CA GLY A 126 16.25 -0.66 12.65
C GLY A 126 16.54 0.78 12.23
N VAL A 127 16.25 1.17 10.99
CA VAL A 127 16.42 2.54 10.48
C VAL A 127 15.57 3.52 11.30
N ARG A 128 16.17 4.66 11.64
CA ARG A 128 15.52 5.70 12.47
C ARG A 128 15.60 7.11 11.90
N THR A 129 16.51 7.34 10.96
CA THR A 129 16.75 8.66 10.35
C THR A 129 16.63 8.62 8.83
N LEU A 130 16.55 9.79 8.20
CA LEU A 130 16.53 9.90 6.73
C LEU A 130 17.86 9.46 6.12
N GLU A 131 18.97 9.80 6.75
CA GLU A 131 20.30 9.43 6.28
C GLU A 131 20.48 7.91 6.30
N GLU A 132 19.98 7.24 7.34
CA GLU A 132 20.00 5.79 7.42
C GLU A 132 19.09 5.15 6.37
N LEU A 133 17.91 5.75 6.10
CA LEU A 133 17.02 5.28 5.04
C LEU A 133 17.65 5.43 3.66
N ASP A 134 18.27 6.57 3.36
CA ASP A 134 18.96 6.80 2.10
C ASP A 134 20.12 5.80 1.90
N ALA A 135 20.86 5.50 2.97
CA ALA A 135 21.92 4.49 2.94
C ALA A 135 21.34 3.07 2.69
N TYR A 136 20.24 2.73 3.35
CA TYR A 136 19.53 1.45 3.16
C TYR A 136 19.03 1.29 1.72
N LEU A 137 18.35 2.29 1.18
CA LEU A 137 17.85 2.27 -0.21
C LEU A 137 19.01 2.13 -1.22
N THR A 138 20.09 2.89 -1.00
CA THR A 138 21.30 2.78 -1.84
C THR A 138 21.90 1.38 -1.80
N ALA A 139 21.93 0.74 -0.64
CA ALA A 139 22.43 -0.64 -0.51
C ALA A 139 21.56 -1.66 -1.26
N LEU A 140 20.27 -1.38 -1.45
CA LEU A 140 19.36 -2.16 -2.29
C LEU A 140 19.45 -1.83 -3.79
N GLY A 141 20.29 -0.87 -4.18
CA GLY A 141 20.37 -0.38 -5.57
C GLY A 141 19.18 0.51 -5.97
N LEU A 142 18.45 1.01 -4.98
CA LEU A 142 17.33 1.94 -5.17
C LEU A 142 17.81 3.40 -5.07
N PRO A 143 17.12 4.35 -5.74
CA PRO A 143 17.50 5.74 -5.64
C PRO A 143 17.22 6.29 -4.24
N SER A 144 18.10 7.17 -3.77
CA SER A 144 17.89 7.97 -2.57
C SER A 144 17.13 9.26 -2.89
N ARG A 145 16.58 9.90 -1.87
CA ARG A 145 15.87 11.17 -2.03
C ARG A 145 16.74 12.27 -2.61
N GLY A 146 16.21 12.99 -3.61
CA GLY A 146 16.93 14.04 -4.30
C GLY A 146 18.02 13.57 -5.25
N ALA A 147 18.06 12.29 -5.59
CA ALA A 147 18.88 11.78 -6.68
C ALA A 147 18.41 12.40 -8.01
N PRO A 148 19.32 12.82 -8.90
CA PRO A 148 18.99 13.47 -10.17
C PRO A 148 18.27 12.52 -11.15
#